data_4a7f085ae457c256ccfaf691287c193d
#
_entry.id   4a7f085ae457c256ccfaf691287c193d
#
_cell.length_a   1.000
_cell.length_b   1.000
_cell.length_c   1.000
_cell.angle_alpha   90.00
_cell.angle_beta   90.00
_cell.angle_gamma   90.00
#
_symmetry.space_group_name_H-M   'P 1'
#
loop_
_entity.id
_entity.type
_entity.pdbx_description
1 polymer ?
#
loop_
_entity_poly.entity_id
_entity_poly.type
_entity_poly.pdbx_seq_one_letter_code
_entity_poly.pdbx_strand_id
1 'polypeptide(L)'
;FTRSSRCRAKRILRFVSPVSTSQRSCQVPTPKISSYITALVAGPYVETRSQLTSSDGRTIPLGVYCRASLAPFMDADYIFDKTREGFTFFEKQFDVPYPFEKYDQLFVPEFNAGAMENAGAVTFTESYVFRSKVSDATKERRVVTILHELAHMWFGDLVTMRWWNDLWLNESFAEYASYLATAEATEYKEAWTTFTSHEKSWAYREDQMPSTHPVVANIRDLEDVQVNFDAITYAKGGSVLRQLVAWVGQENFMKGLASYFKKHAFGNAELVDLLTELELTS
;
A
#
# COMPACT_ATOMS: atom_id res chain seq x y z
N PHE A 1 -6.13 -17.49 22.21
CA PHE A 1 -4.85 -16.76 22.05
C PHE A 1 -5.17 -15.31 21.75
N THR A 2 -5.51 -14.54 22.78
CA THR A 2 -5.82 -13.13 22.73
C THR A 2 -4.64 -12.34 23.27
N ARG A 3 -3.66 -12.05 22.42
CA ARG A 3 -2.74 -10.90 22.55
C ARG A 3 -2.08 -10.71 21.20
N SER A 4 -2.50 -9.67 20.48
CA SER A 4 -1.69 -9.10 19.41
C SER A 4 -0.31 -8.78 19.97
N SER A 5 0.66 -9.68 19.74
CA SER A 5 2.05 -9.43 20.09
C SER A 5 2.60 -8.43 19.08
N ARG A 6 2.39 -7.15 19.35
CA ARG A 6 3.10 -6.10 18.64
C ARG A 6 4.56 -6.19 19.03
N CYS A 7 5.33 -6.79 18.16
CA CYS A 7 6.77 -6.82 18.29
C CYS A 7 7.32 -5.43 17.94
N ARG A 8 8.23 -4.89 18.76
CA ARG A 8 9.13 -3.84 18.32
C ARG A 8 10.14 -4.51 17.38
N ALA A 9 9.80 -4.58 16.10
CA ALA A 9 10.76 -5.02 15.11
C ALA A 9 11.94 -4.05 15.12
N LYS A 10 13.12 -4.56 15.37
CA LYS A 10 14.35 -3.80 15.14
C LYS A 10 14.44 -3.55 13.64
N ARG A 11 14.78 -2.33 13.27
CA ARG A 11 14.91 -1.87 11.88
C ARG A 11 15.50 -2.98 10.98
N ILE A 12 14.67 -3.55 10.14
CA ILE A 12 15.08 -4.51 9.15
C ILE A 12 15.40 -3.74 7.88
N LEU A 13 16.62 -3.90 7.43
CA LEU A 13 17.22 -3.47 6.18
C LEU A 13 18.02 -2.16 6.19
N ARG A 14 19.32 -2.33 6.44
CA ARG A 14 20.33 -1.69 5.60
C ARG A 14 20.83 -2.73 4.61
N PHE A 15 20.69 -2.45 3.32
CA PHE A 15 21.40 -3.19 2.30
C PHE A 15 22.89 -3.03 2.54
N VAL A 16 23.59 -4.13 2.74
CA VAL A 16 25.05 -4.17 2.68
C VAL A 16 25.39 -4.45 1.23
N SER A 17 25.81 -3.43 0.51
CA SER A 17 26.58 -3.63 -0.74
C SER A 17 27.85 -4.40 -0.39
N PRO A 18 28.31 -5.38 -1.20
CA PRO A 18 29.49 -6.19 -0.88
C PRO A 18 30.82 -5.45 -0.93
N VAL A 19 30.83 -4.12 -1.03
CA VAL A 19 32.04 -3.30 -1.06
C VAL A 19 31.90 -2.15 -0.07
N SER A 20 32.06 -2.43 1.20
CA SER A 20 32.77 -1.57 2.18
C SER A 20 32.79 -2.21 3.57
N THR A 21 33.99 -2.44 4.03
CA THR A 21 34.32 -2.80 5.41
C THR A 21 33.80 -1.78 6.41
N SER A 22 33.15 -2.30 7.49
CA SER A 22 32.90 -1.61 8.76
C SER A 22 32.06 -0.33 8.76
N GLN A 23 30.78 -0.43 8.50
CA GLN A 23 29.83 0.49 9.15
C GLN A 23 28.96 -0.29 10.12
N ARG A 24 29.10 0.01 11.43
CA ARG A 24 28.15 -0.42 12.44
C ARG A 24 26.79 0.12 12.06
N SER A 25 25.86 -0.75 11.70
CA SER A 25 24.47 -0.35 11.48
C SER A 25 23.91 0.17 12.80
N CYS A 26 23.67 1.47 12.91
CA CYS A 26 22.89 2.02 14.01
C CYS A 26 21.45 1.50 13.83
N GLN A 27 21.04 0.52 14.61
CA GLN A 27 19.69 0.00 14.58
C GLN A 27 18.80 0.97 15.36
N VAL A 28 18.04 1.77 14.63
CA VAL A 28 16.97 2.58 15.22
C VAL A 28 15.72 1.72 15.28
N PRO A 29 15.04 1.59 16.43
CA PRO A 29 13.78 0.86 16.52
C PRO A 29 12.73 1.48 15.59
N THR A 30 11.96 0.65 14.90
CA THR A 30 10.78 1.12 14.17
C THR A 30 9.72 1.64 15.13
N PRO A 31 8.78 2.49 14.70
CA PRO A 31 7.51 2.65 15.40
C PRO A 31 6.86 1.29 15.65
N LYS A 32 5.82 1.27 16.48
CA LYS A 32 5.06 0.05 16.74
C LYS A 32 4.28 -0.34 15.46
N ILE A 33 4.68 -1.43 14.83
CA ILE A 33 4.07 -1.95 13.60
C ILE A 33 3.58 -3.38 13.79
N SER A 34 2.69 -3.84 12.92
CA SER A 34 2.26 -5.23 12.87
C SER A 34 3.41 -6.14 12.38
N SER A 35 3.44 -7.37 12.84
CA SER A 35 4.48 -8.33 12.43
C SER A 35 4.35 -8.76 10.96
N TYR A 36 3.15 -8.70 10.38
CA TYR A 36 2.93 -9.17 9.01
C TYR A 36 3.61 -8.29 7.95
N ILE A 37 3.84 -7.00 8.23
CA ILE A 37 4.52 -6.07 7.33
C ILE A 37 6.05 -6.07 7.47
N THR A 38 6.60 -7.05 8.19
CA THR A 38 8.05 -7.22 8.34
C THR A 38 8.60 -8.00 7.16
N ALA A 39 9.63 -7.46 6.49
CA ALA A 39 10.31 -8.14 5.39
C ALA A 39 11.82 -8.26 5.64
N LEU A 40 12.41 -9.30 5.06
CA LEU A 40 13.85 -9.46 4.92
C LEU A 40 14.17 -9.63 3.43
N VAL A 41 14.82 -8.63 2.84
CA VAL A 41 15.32 -8.70 1.46
C VAL A 41 16.84 -8.63 1.50
N ALA A 42 17.50 -9.64 0.90
CA ALA A 42 18.94 -9.71 0.86
C ALA A 42 19.42 -10.19 -0.52
N GLY A 43 20.48 -9.56 -1.04
CA GLY A 43 21.04 -9.91 -2.34
C GLY A 43 21.88 -8.79 -2.95
N PRO A 44 22.46 -9.02 -4.15
CA PRO A 44 23.26 -8.02 -4.85
C PRO A 44 22.35 -7.03 -5.62
N TYR A 45 21.63 -6.20 -4.88
CA TYR A 45 20.78 -5.16 -5.45
C TYR A 45 21.57 -3.91 -5.82
N VAL A 46 21.17 -3.28 -6.92
CA VAL A 46 21.60 -1.93 -7.30
C VAL A 46 20.57 -0.95 -6.76
N GLU A 47 21.05 0.15 -6.25
CA GLU A 47 20.26 1.19 -5.58
C GLU A 47 20.29 2.49 -6.37
N THR A 48 19.12 3.12 -6.52
CA THR A 48 18.97 4.53 -6.92
C THR A 48 18.29 5.28 -5.79
N ARG A 49 18.83 6.45 -5.43
CA ARG A 49 18.34 7.26 -4.30
C ARG A 49 17.72 8.57 -4.76
N SER A 50 16.72 8.99 -4.00
CA SER A 50 16.10 10.30 -4.10
C SER A 50 15.56 10.72 -2.73
N GLN A 51 14.80 11.80 -2.69
CA GLN A 51 14.11 12.26 -1.49
C GLN A 51 12.88 13.09 -1.86
N LEU A 52 12.01 13.28 -0.88
CA LEU A 52 10.90 14.23 -0.93
C LEU A 52 10.78 14.96 0.41
N THR A 53 10.02 16.05 0.43
CA THR A 53 9.64 16.74 1.68
C THR A 53 8.19 16.39 1.99
N SER A 54 7.94 15.79 3.15
CA SER A 54 6.61 15.49 3.69
C SER A 54 5.90 16.78 4.13
N SER A 55 4.59 16.73 4.26
CA SER A 55 3.74 17.86 4.68
C SER A 55 4.10 18.44 6.05
N ASP A 56 4.74 17.68 6.91
CA ASP A 56 5.26 18.13 8.21
C ASP A 56 6.68 18.73 8.15
N GLY A 57 7.24 18.87 6.95
CA GLY A 57 8.57 19.44 6.72
C GLY A 57 9.73 18.45 6.85
N ARG A 58 9.49 17.18 7.23
CA ARG A 58 10.54 16.16 7.25
C ARG A 58 11.01 15.81 5.84
N THR A 59 12.30 15.60 5.68
CA THR A 59 12.86 15.00 4.48
C THR A 59 12.74 13.48 4.58
N ILE A 60 12.02 12.86 3.65
CA ILE A 60 11.85 11.41 3.55
C ILE A 60 12.80 10.89 2.46
N PRO A 61 13.82 10.09 2.82
CA PRO A 61 14.67 9.41 1.85
C PRO A 61 13.85 8.40 1.05
N LEU A 62 14.05 8.38 -0.27
CA LEU A 62 13.47 7.42 -1.21
C LEU A 62 14.57 6.52 -1.76
N GLY A 63 14.27 5.25 -1.96
CA GLY A 63 15.14 4.29 -2.62
C GLY A 63 14.36 3.42 -3.62
N VAL A 64 14.99 3.14 -4.75
CA VAL A 64 14.51 2.13 -5.71
C VAL A 64 15.60 1.10 -5.90
N TYR A 65 15.25 -0.17 -5.77
CA TYR A 65 16.19 -1.28 -5.79
C TYR A 65 15.78 -2.35 -6.79
N CYS A 66 16.73 -2.84 -7.57
CA CYS A 66 16.54 -4.02 -8.39
C CYS A 66 17.84 -4.83 -8.46
N ARG A 67 17.77 -6.08 -8.90
CA ARG A 67 18.98 -6.85 -9.16
C ARG A 67 19.80 -6.24 -10.30
N ALA A 68 21.13 -6.38 -10.27
CA ALA A 68 22.07 -5.72 -11.18
C ALA A 68 21.73 -5.91 -12.67
N SER A 69 21.22 -7.09 -13.08
CA SER A 69 20.84 -7.36 -14.46
C SER A 69 19.64 -6.57 -14.96
N LEU A 70 18.84 -5.98 -14.07
CA LEU A 70 17.69 -5.13 -14.41
C LEU A 70 18.01 -3.64 -14.31
N ALA A 71 19.12 -3.25 -13.70
CA ALA A 71 19.49 -1.85 -13.51
C ALA A 71 19.42 -0.99 -14.79
N PRO A 72 19.85 -1.49 -16.00
CA PRO A 72 19.73 -0.70 -17.23
C PRO A 72 18.29 -0.41 -17.68
N PHE A 73 17.30 -1.11 -17.12
CA PHE A 73 15.89 -1.00 -17.48
C PHE A 73 15.05 -0.32 -16.39
N MET A 74 15.70 0.04 -15.28
CA MET A 74 15.02 0.69 -14.16
C MET A 74 14.81 2.17 -14.48
N ASP A 75 13.57 2.58 -14.69
CA ASP A 75 13.16 3.97 -14.88
C ASP A 75 12.86 4.64 -13.52
N ALA A 76 13.89 4.70 -12.68
CA ALA A 76 13.79 5.16 -11.31
C ALA A 76 13.19 6.57 -11.17
N ASP A 77 13.53 7.49 -12.07
CA ASP A 77 13.01 8.87 -12.05
C ASP A 77 11.48 8.88 -12.20
N TYR A 78 10.93 8.11 -13.12
CA TYR A 78 9.49 7.98 -13.29
C TYR A 78 8.82 7.38 -12.04
N ILE A 79 9.42 6.34 -11.45
CA ILE A 79 8.90 5.72 -10.22
C ILE A 79 8.91 6.74 -9.07
N PHE A 80 9.99 7.52 -8.91
CA PHE A 80 10.06 8.58 -7.90
C PHE A 80 9.03 9.68 -8.15
N ASP A 81 8.78 10.07 -9.39
CA ASP A 81 7.80 11.10 -9.70
C ASP A 81 6.38 10.64 -9.34
N LYS A 82 5.99 9.41 -9.71
CA LYS A 82 4.69 8.84 -9.31
C LYS A 82 4.58 8.68 -7.79
N THR A 83 5.66 8.33 -7.13
CA THR A 83 5.72 8.27 -5.67
C THR A 83 5.47 9.65 -5.04
N ARG A 84 6.12 10.71 -5.55
CA ARG A 84 5.91 12.09 -5.04
C ARG A 84 4.50 12.60 -5.28
N GLU A 85 3.93 12.31 -6.45
CA GLU A 85 2.52 12.62 -6.75
C GLU A 85 1.59 11.95 -5.72
N GLY A 86 1.81 10.66 -5.43
CA GLY A 86 1.06 9.92 -4.44
C GLY A 86 1.22 10.46 -3.01
N PHE A 87 2.45 10.75 -2.58
CA PHE A 87 2.71 11.35 -1.26
C PHE A 87 1.95 12.67 -1.09
N THR A 88 2.11 13.58 -2.05
CA THR A 88 1.44 14.89 -2.02
C THR A 88 -0.08 14.71 -1.96
N PHE A 89 -0.62 13.78 -2.72
CA PHE A 89 -2.05 13.50 -2.75
C PHE A 89 -2.54 12.92 -1.43
N PHE A 90 -1.93 11.85 -0.94
CA PHE A 90 -2.41 11.15 0.25
C PHE A 90 -2.24 11.96 1.53
N GLU A 91 -1.10 12.64 1.73
CA GLU A 91 -0.91 13.51 2.89
C GLU A 91 -1.94 14.65 2.92
N LYS A 92 -2.32 15.18 1.76
CA LYS A 92 -3.37 16.20 1.64
C LYS A 92 -4.75 15.62 1.91
N GLN A 93 -5.09 14.45 1.33
CA GLN A 93 -6.42 13.86 1.45
C GLN A 93 -6.69 13.30 2.84
N PHE A 94 -5.67 12.68 3.44
CA PHE A 94 -5.79 12.04 4.76
C PHE A 94 -5.50 13.00 5.92
N ASP A 95 -4.97 14.19 5.63
CA ASP A 95 -4.57 15.19 6.64
C ASP A 95 -3.68 14.59 7.76
N VAL A 96 -2.82 13.67 7.36
CA VAL A 96 -1.84 12.96 8.22
C VAL A 96 -0.54 12.82 7.44
N PRO A 97 0.57 13.38 7.95
CA PRO A 97 1.88 13.21 7.34
C PRO A 97 2.28 11.74 7.23
N TYR A 98 3.17 11.44 6.30
CA TYR A 98 3.71 10.10 6.14
C TYR A 98 4.29 9.56 7.47
N PRO A 99 3.88 8.37 7.93
CA PRO A 99 4.15 7.95 9.32
C PRO A 99 5.54 7.36 9.56
N PHE A 100 6.33 7.10 8.50
CA PHE A 100 7.62 6.43 8.64
C PHE A 100 8.80 7.35 8.27
N GLU A 101 10.04 6.85 8.45
CA GLU A 101 11.25 7.67 8.26
C GLU A 101 11.83 7.61 6.84
N LYS A 102 11.45 6.63 6.04
CA LYS A 102 11.95 6.40 4.67
C LYS A 102 10.90 5.68 3.84
N TYR A 103 11.04 5.71 2.52
CA TYR A 103 10.22 4.92 1.61
C TYR A 103 11.10 4.28 0.53
N ASP A 104 11.40 3.01 0.69
CA ASP A 104 12.17 2.21 -0.26
C ASP A 104 11.23 1.29 -1.06
N GLN A 105 11.48 1.13 -2.35
CA GLN A 105 10.75 0.28 -3.28
C GLN A 105 11.71 -0.76 -3.85
N LEU A 106 11.44 -2.04 -3.59
CA LEU A 106 12.33 -3.14 -3.88
C LEU A 106 11.70 -4.08 -4.91
N PHE A 107 12.25 -4.11 -6.13
CA PHE A 107 11.80 -5.00 -7.19
C PHE A 107 12.52 -6.34 -7.05
N VAL A 108 11.79 -7.35 -6.56
CA VAL A 108 12.37 -8.63 -6.15
C VAL A 108 12.00 -9.77 -7.11
N PRO A 109 12.90 -10.74 -7.33
CA PRO A 109 12.63 -11.89 -8.19
C PRO A 109 11.71 -12.90 -7.49
N GLU A 110 11.05 -13.73 -8.30
CA GLU A 110 10.23 -14.87 -7.84
C GLU A 110 9.17 -14.49 -6.79
N PHE A 111 8.58 -13.31 -6.93
CA PHE A 111 7.58 -12.81 -6.01
C PHE A 111 6.18 -13.22 -6.47
N ASN A 112 5.44 -13.92 -5.62
CA ASN A 112 4.15 -14.53 -5.96
C ASN A 112 2.98 -13.54 -5.98
N ALA A 113 3.16 -12.35 -5.38
CA ALA A 113 2.19 -11.26 -5.39
C ALA A 113 2.61 -10.16 -6.38
N GLY A 114 1.74 -9.19 -6.64
CA GLY A 114 2.08 -7.98 -7.39
C GLY A 114 3.03 -7.09 -6.60
N ALA A 115 2.68 -6.83 -5.35
CA ALA A 115 3.50 -6.11 -4.38
C ALA A 115 3.10 -6.46 -2.94
N MET A 116 3.76 -5.84 -1.95
CA MET A 116 3.49 -6.01 -0.52
C MET A 116 3.93 -4.75 0.23
N GLU A 117 3.07 -4.25 1.08
CA GLU A 117 3.15 -3.00 1.82
C GLU A 117 4.13 -2.99 3.00
N ASN A 118 5.24 -3.69 2.94
CA ASN A 118 6.21 -3.69 4.05
C ASN A 118 6.59 -2.26 4.44
N ALA A 119 6.37 -1.88 5.69
CA ALA A 119 6.44 -0.50 6.17
C ALA A 119 7.76 0.21 5.81
N GLY A 120 7.69 1.20 4.90
CA GLY A 120 8.84 1.93 4.40
C GLY A 120 9.87 1.12 3.60
N ALA A 121 9.53 -0.12 3.20
CA ALA A 121 10.40 -1.02 2.42
C ALA A 121 9.56 -1.94 1.51
N VAL A 122 8.69 -1.33 0.73
CA VAL A 122 7.70 -2.00 -0.12
C VAL A 122 8.38 -2.93 -1.12
N THR A 123 7.88 -4.16 -1.22
CA THR A 123 8.37 -5.14 -2.20
C THR A 123 7.45 -5.24 -3.39
N PHE A 124 8.01 -5.26 -4.58
CA PHE A 124 7.30 -5.38 -5.86
C PHE A 124 7.83 -6.57 -6.64
N THR A 125 6.98 -7.19 -7.45
CA THR A 125 7.48 -8.12 -8.47
C THR A 125 8.38 -7.41 -9.47
N GLU A 126 9.51 -8.02 -9.82
CA GLU A 126 10.43 -7.43 -10.81
C GLU A 126 9.85 -7.37 -12.23
N SER A 127 8.68 -7.95 -12.50
CA SER A 127 7.96 -7.79 -13.76
C SER A 127 7.54 -6.34 -14.05
N TYR A 128 7.49 -5.49 -13.04
CA TYR A 128 7.29 -4.04 -13.18
C TYR A 128 8.54 -3.28 -13.63
N VAL A 129 9.71 -3.92 -13.73
CA VAL A 129 10.90 -3.38 -14.41
C VAL A 129 10.84 -3.78 -15.88
N PHE A 130 10.39 -2.87 -16.73
CA PHE A 130 10.10 -3.16 -18.13
C PHE A 130 11.37 -3.22 -18.98
N ARG A 131 11.73 -4.40 -19.48
CA ARG A 131 12.90 -4.60 -20.35
C ARG A 131 12.67 -4.27 -21.82
N SER A 132 11.43 -3.93 -22.19
CA SER A 132 11.03 -3.56 -23.53
C SER A 132 9.89 -2.55 -23.47
N LYS A 133 9.53 -1.97 -24.63
CA LYS A 133 8.36 -1.08 -24.72
C LYS A 133 7.08 -1.84 -24.34
N VAL A 134 6.33 -1.28 -23.41
CA VAL A 134 5.03 -1.79 -22.96
C VAL A 134 3.91 -0.82 -23.31
N SER A 135 2.66 -1.28 -23.24
CA SER A 135 1.47 -0.45 -23.44
C SER A 135 1.29 0.57 -22.32
N ASP A 136 0.53 1.62 -22.56
CA ASP A 136 0.21 2.60 -21.52
C ASP A 136 -0.65 1.97 -20.42
N ALA A 137 -1.53 1.02 -20.74
CA ALA A 137 -2.27 0.25 -19.75
C ALA A 137 -1.35 -0.53 -18.80
N THR A 138 -0.23 -1.08 -19.30
CA THR A 138 0.77 -1.76 -18.45
C THR A 138 1.50 -0.78 -17.55
N LYS A 139 1.79 0.43 -18.03
CA LYS A 139 2.39 1.48 -17.21
C LYS A 139 1.41 1.99 -16.14
N GLU A 140 0.16 2.23 -16.53
CA GLU A 140 -0.92 2.61 -15.60
C GLU A 140 -1.06 1.57 -14.49
N ARG A 141 -1.07 0.26 -14.81
CA ARG A 141 -1.13 -0.80 -13.80
C ARG A 141 0.02 -0.70 -12.79
N ARG A 142 1.26 -0.43 -13.25
CA ARG A 142 2.39 -0.21 -12.34
C ARG A 142 2.16 1.01 -11.45
N VAL A 143 1.63 2.12 -11.98
CA VAL A 143 1.34 3.33 -11.20
C VAL A 143 0.26 3.06 -10.17
N VAL A 144 -0.83 2.41 -10.55
CA VAL A 144 -1.88 1.98 -9.61
C VAL A 144 -1.28 1.13 -8.48
N THR A 145 -0.41 0.17 -8.80
CA THR A 145 0.23 -0.67 -7.78
C THR A 145 1.15 0.15 -6.87
N ILE A 146 1.97 1.07 -7.41
CA ILE A 146 2.82 1.95 -6.58
C ILE A 146 1.97 2.77 -5.59
N LEU A 147 0.84 3.30 -6.06
CA LEU A 147 -0.05 4.11 -5.24
C LEU A 147 -0.89 3.26 -4.25
N HIS A 148 -1.19 2.01 -4.60
CA HIS A 148 -1.81 1.04 -3.71
C HIS A 148 -0.92 0.75 -2.50
N GLU A 149 0.32 0.37 -2.74
CA GLU A 149 1.28 0.10 -1.67
C GLU A 149 1.61 1.35 -0.85
N LEU A 150 1.58 2.52 -1.47
CA LEU A 150 1.77 3.77 -0.75
C LEU A 150 0.57 4.09 0.16
N ALA A 151 -0.67 3.84 -0.28
CA ALA A 151 -1.87 4.05 0.52
C ALA A 151 -1.89 3.17 1.77
N HIS A 152 -1.35 1.96 1.68
CA HIS A 152 -1.20 1.05 2.80
C HIS A 152 -0.36 1.61 3.95
N MET A 153 0.52 2.57 3.71
CA MET A 153 1.29 3.21 4.78
C MET A 153 0.37 3.86 5.85
N TRP A 154 -0.86 4.22 5.47
CA TRP A 154 -1.91 4.67 6.39
C TRP A 154 -2.90 3.55 6.71
N PHE A 155 -3.42 2.86 5.67
CA PHE A 155 -4.32 1.72 5.84
C PHE A 155 -3.53 0.41 5.87
N GLY A 156 -3.38 -0.19 7.02
CA GLY A 156 -2.62 -1.42 7.23
C GLY A 156 -1.39 -1.19 8.10
N ASP A 157 -0.60 -0.16 7.82
CA ASP A 157 0.67 0.09 8.50
C ASP A 157 0.53 1.04 9.69
N LEU A 158 -0.02 2.25 9.48
CA LEU A 158 -0.30 3.19 10.57
C LEU A 158 -1.44 2.67 11.44
N VAL A 159 -2.55 2.27 10.82
CA VAL A 159 -3.70 1.65 11.48
C VAL A 159 -3.91 0.27 10.89
N THR A 160 -3.75 -0.77 11.70
CA THR A 160 -3.89 -2.17 11.28
C THR A 160 -5.23 -2.72 11.75
N MET A 161 -5.93 -3.52 10.94
CA MET A 161 -7.11 -4.24 11.40
C MET A 161 -6.79 -5.07 12.66
N ARG A 162 -7.77 -5.24 13.54
CA ARG A 162 -7.62 -6.03 14.76
C ARG A 162 -7.52 -7.51 14.46
N TRP A 163 -8.30 -7.98 13.48
CA TRP A 163 -8.32 -9.35 12.99
C TRP A 163 -8.57 -9.39 11.49
N TRP A 164 -8.30 -10.50 10.86
CA TRP A 164 -8.34 -10.72 9.43
C TRP A 164 -9.75 -10.67 8.81
N ASN A 165 -10.83 -10.74 9.60
CA ASN A 165 -12.19 -10.51 9.08
C ASN A 165 -12.35 -9.12 8.46
N ASP A 166 -11.52 -8.17 8.87
CA ASP A 166 -11.46 -6.81 8.34
C ASP A 166 -10.28 -6.61 7.37
N LEU A 167 -9.76 -7.69 6.75
CA LEU A 167 -8.72 -7.61 5.72
C LEU A 167 -9.09 -6.62 4.60
N TRP A 168 -10.35 -6.59 4.23
CA TRP A 168 -10.89 -5.67 3.23
C TRP A 168 -10.74 -4.20 3.63
N LEU A 169 -10.68 -3.85 4.92
CA LEU A 169 -10.38 -2.48 5.36
C LEU A 169 -8.99 -2.01 4.94
N ASN A 170 -8.03 -2.90 4.82
CA ASN A 170 -6.74 -2.57 4.24
C ASN A 170 -6.83 -2.56 2.72
N GLU A 171 -7.21 -3.67 2.13
CA GLU A 171 -7.11 -3.90 0.68
C GLU A 171 -8.10 -3.10 -0.14
N SER A 172 -9.38 -3.08 0.26
CA SER A 172 -10.39 -2.30 -0.45
C SER A 172 -10.10 -0.80 -0.38
N PHE A 173 -9.57 -0.32 0.76
CA PHE A 173 -9.18 1.09 0.89
C PHE A 173 -7.98 1.44 0.04
N ALA A 174 -6.93 0.62 0.04
CA ALA A 174 -5.77 0.84 -0.80
C ALA A 174 -6.16 0.78 -2.29
N GLU A 175 -7.04 -0.15 -2.66
CA GLU A 175 -7.58 -0.26 -4.01
C GLU A 175 -8.37 1.00 -4.42
N TYR A 176 -9.31 1.45 -3.59
CA TYR A 176 -10.05 2.68 -3.84
C TYR A 176 -9.11 3.91 -3.91
N ALA A 177 -8.22 4.06 -2.93
CA ALA A 177 -7.33 5.21 -2.81
C ALA A 177 -6.32 5.28 -3.95
N SER A 178 -5.80 4.15 -4.41
CA SER A 178 -4.87 4.08 -5.54
C SER A 178 -5.50 4.55 -6.84
N TYR A 179 -6.72 4.09 -7.15
CA TYR A 179 -7.43 4.54 -8.35
C TYR A 179 -7.85 6.01 -8.27
N LEU A 180 -8.25 6.49 -7.09
CA LEU A 180 -8.54 7.91 -6.87
C LEU A 180 -7.28 8.75 -7.12
N ALA A 181 -6.14 8.39 -6.52
CA ALA A 181 -4.89 9.09 -6.69
C ALA A 181 -4.38 9.01 -8.13
N THR A 182 -4.49 7.86 -8.79
CA THR A 182 -4.10 7.68 -10.19
C THR A 182 -4.90 8.64 -11.09
N ALA A 183 -6.22 8.73 -10.89
CA ALA A 183 -7.08 9.61 -11.69
C ALA A 183 -6.86 11.09 -11.40
N GLU A 184 -6.69 11.47 -10.12
CA GLU A 184 -6.64 12.88 -9.73
C GLU A 184 -5.23 13.47 -9.78
N ALA A 185 -4.20 12.70 -9.39
CA ALA A 185 -2.84 13.20 -9.21
C ALA A 185 -1.86 12.87 -10.35
N THR A 186 -2.18 11.90 -11.23
CA THR A 186 -1.28 11.48 -12.31
C THR A 186 -1.81 11.82 -13.70
N GLU A 187 -1.08 11.46 -14.75
CA GLU A 187 -1.52 11.59 -16.15
C GLU A 187 -2.68 10.65 -16.55
N TYR A 188 -2.94 9.60 -15.79
CA TYR A 188 -3.95 8.56 -16.09
C TYR A 188 -5.36 8.97 -15.65
N LYS A 189 -5.93 9.97 -16.28
CA LYS A 189 -7.24 10.55 -15.89
C LYS A 189 -8.41 9.57 -16.02
N GLU A 190 -8.27 8.56 -16.88
CA GLU A 190 -9.28 7.53 -17.13
C GLU A 190 -9.15 6.28 -16.24
N ALA A 191 -8.39 6.36 -15.15
CA ALA A 191 -8.14 5.22 -14.26
C ALA A 191 -9.43 4.55 -13.75
N TRP A 192 -10.52 5.31 -13.54
CA TRP A 192 -11.81 4.73 -13.17
C TRP A 192 -12.50 3.95 -14.29
N THR A 193 -12.20 4.24 -15.55
CA THR A 193 -12.62 3.42 -16.68
C THR A 193 -11.87 2.09 -16.67
N THR A 194 -10.57 2.11 -16.42
CA THR A 194 -9.74 0.92 -16.24
C THR A 194 -10.21 0.08 -15.04
N PHE A 195 -10.50 0.70 -13.90
CA PHE A 195 -11.09 0.02 -12.75
C PHE A 195 -12.37 -0.73 -13.11
N THR A 196 -13.26 -0.08 -13.85
CA THR A 196 -14.54 -0.67 -14.24
C THR A 196 -14.36 -1.85 -15.21
N SER A 197 -13.49 -1.68 -16.22
CA SER A 197 -13.30 -2.71 -17.26
C SER A 197 -12.45 -3.89 -16.79
N HIS A 198 -11.57 -3.70 -15.82
CA HIS A 198 -10.61 -4.70 -15.35
C HIS A 198 -10.97 -5.25 -13.97
N GLU A 199 -10.87 -4.44 -12.93
CA GLU A 199 -11.03 -4.87 -11.55
C GLU A 199 -12.48 -5.27 -11.26
N LYS A 200 -13.44 -4.43 -11.63
CA LYS A 200 -14.85 -4.73 -11.44
C LYS A 200 -15.32 -5.93 -12.24
N SER A 201 -14.77 -6.13 -13.44
CA SER A 201 -15.04 -7.33 -14.25
C SER A 201 -14.45 -8.59 -13.63
N TRP A 202 -13.31 -8.50 -12.96
CA TRP A 202 -12.75 -9.59 -12.17
C TRP A 202 -13.66 -9.91 -10.98
N ALA A 203 -14.11 -8.90 -10.22
CA ALA A 203 -15.04 -9.09 -9.11
C ALA A 203 -16.37 -9.72 -9.57
N TYR A 204 -16.95 -9.30 -10.68
CA TYR A 204 -18.18 -9.88 -11.20
C TYR A 204 -18.06 -11.38 -11.55
N ARG A 205 -16.88 -11.80 -12.03
CA ARG A 205 -16.64 -13.23 -12.30
C ARG A 205 -16.56 -14.04 -11.02
N GLU A 206 -15.79 -13.57 -10.05
CA GLU A 206 -15.61 -14.28 -8.78
C GLU A 206 -16.88 -14.29 -7.94
N ASP A 207 -17.63 -13.20 -7.94
CA ASP A 207 -18.87 -13.08 -7.17
C ASP A 207 -20.00 -14.02 -7.69
N GLN A 208 -19.86 -14.56 -8.88
CA GLN A 208 -20.78 -15.54 -9.46
C GLN A 208 -20.33 -17.00 -9.26
N MET A 209 -19.15 -17.23 -8.71
CA MET A 209 -18.64 -18.57 -8.47
C MET A 209 -19.20 -19.16 -7.17
N PRO A 210 -19.30 -20.50 -7.06
CA PRO A 210 -19.68 -21.15 -5.80
C PRO A 210 -18.73 -20.85 -4.63
N SER A 211 -17.51 -20.38 -4.93
CA SER A 211 -16.49 -19.98 -3.95
C SER A 211 -16.62 -18.54 -3.48
N THR A 212 -17.65 -17.79 -3.93
CA THR A 212 -17.85 -16.41 -3.46
C THR A 212 -18.08 -16.34 -1.96
N HIS A 213 -17.73 -15.21 -1.37
CA HIS A 213 -17.89 -14.96 0.06
C HIS A 213 -18.30 -13.49 0.30
N PRO A 214 -18.82 -13.15 1.49
CA PRO A 214 -19.06 -11.75 1.86
C PRO A 214 -17.76 -10.94 1.87
N VAL A 215 -17.85 -9.63 1.63
CA VAL A 215 -16.68 -8.71 1.76
C VAL A 215 -16.12 -8.79 3.18
N VAL A 216 -16.98 -8.78 4.20
CA VAL A 216 -16.58 -9.08 5.59
C VAL A 216 -16.67 -10.58 5.79
N ALA A 217 -15.56 -11.27 5.70
CA ALA A 217 -15.49 -12.72 5.79
C ALA A 217 -15.30 -13.21 7.24
N ASN A 218 -15.74 -14.42 7.52
CA ASN A 218 -15.43 -15.07 8.78
C ASN A 218 -14.10 -15.81 8.67
N ILE A 219 -13.04 -15.21 9.18
CA ILE A 219 -11.67 -15.74 9.10
C ILE A 219 -11.30 -16.44 10.40
N ARG A 220 -11.03 -17.73 10.33
CA ARG A 220 -10.71 -18.61 11.47
C ARG A 220 -9.20 -18.76 11.66
N ASP A 221 -8.45 -18.80 10.55
CA ASP A 221 -7.01 -19.07 10.51
C ASP A 221 -6.34 -18.47 9.26
N LEU A 222 -5.05 -18.76 9.07
CA LEU A 222 -4.28 -18.24 7.93
C LEU A 222 -4.64 -18.92 6.60
N GLU A 223 -5.23 -20.10 6.60
CA GLU A 223 -5.70 -20.74 5.37
C GLU A 223 -6.91 -19.99 4.83
N ASP A 224 -7.84 -19.60 5.72
CA ASP A 224 -8.95 -18.73 5.36
C ASP A 224 -8.45 -17.36 4.84
N VAL A 225 -7.43 -16.77 5.46
CA VAL A 225 -6.83 -15.52 4.97
C VAL A 225 -6.34 -15.68 3.54
N GLN A 226 -5.61 -16.75 3.24
CA GLN A 226 -4.97 -16.96 1.95
C GLN A 226 -5.98 -17.02 0.79
N VAL A 227 -7.15 -17.62 1.01
CA VAL A 227 -8.20 -17.72 -0.02
C VAL A 227 -9.06 -16.47 -0.13
N ASN A 228 -8.93 -15.52 0.78
CA ASN A 228 -9.64 -14.24 0.77
C ASN A 228 -8.84 -13.08 0.16
N PHE A 229 -7.62 -13.30 -0.34
CA PHE A 229 -6.90 -12.35 -1.18
C PHE A 229 -7.40 -12.45 -2.63
N ASP A 230 -8.59 -11.96 -2.89
CA ASP A 230 -9.31 -12.16 -4.15
C ASP A 230 -10.07 -10.90 -4.60
N ALA A 231 -10.78 -10.98 -5.72
CA ALA A 231 -11.52 -9.85 -6.26
C ALA A 231 -12.66 -9.35 -5.35
N ILE A 232 -13.16 -10.18 -4.43
CA ILE A 232 -14.17 -9.75 -3.47
C ILE A 232 -13.55 -8.77 -2.48
N THR A 233 -12.42 -9.13 -1.90
CA THR A 233 -11.70 -8.29 -0.94
C THR A 233 -11.16 -7.01 -1.58
N TYR A 234 -10.63 -7.06 -2.80
CA TYR A 234 -10.05 -5.88 -3.47
C TYR A 234 -11.12 -5.07 -4.22
N ALA A 235 -11.65 -5.61 -5.29
CA ALA A 235 -12.42 -4.85 -6.27
C ALA A 235 -13.89 -4.66 -5.91
N LYS A 236 -14.56 -5.69 -5.34
CA LYS A 236 -15.94 -5.55 -4.84
C LYS A 236 -15.95 -4.61 -3.63
N GLY A 237 -15.05 -4.80 -2.67
CA GLY A 237 -14.94 -3.92 -1.51
C GLY A 237 -14.57 -2.48 -1.90
N GLY A 238 -13.63 -2.27 -2.81
CA GLY A 238 -13.30 -0.96 -3.37
C GLY A 238 -14.50 -0.29 -4.06
N SER A 239 -15.33 -1.08 -4.76
CA SER A 239 -16.58 -0.58 -5.36
C SER A 239 -17.61 -0.15 -4.30
N VAL A 240 -17.73 -0.89 -3.21
CA VAL A 240 -18.61 -0.54 -2.07
C VAL A 240 -18.14 0.74 -1.41
N LEU A 241 -16.83 0.90 -1.18
CA LEU A 241 -16.27 2.14 -0.64
C LEU A 241 -16.54 3.33 -1.55
N ARG A 242 -16.40 3.18 -2.86
CA ARG A 242 -16.72 4.24 -3.81
C ARG A 242 -18.18 4.67 -3.74
N GLN A 243 -19.10 3.72 -3.52
CA GLN A 243 -20.53 4.03 -3.30
C GLN A 243 -20.74 4.78 -2.00
N LEU A 244 -20.09 4.35 -0.91
CA LEU A 244 -20.14 5.02 0.38
C LEU A 244 -19.64 6.48 0.28
N VAL A 245 -18.51 6.69 -0.40
CA VAL A 245 -17.95 8.02 -0.65
C VAL A 245 -18.93 8.90 -1.46
N ALA A 246 -19.58 8.33 -2.47
CA ALA A 246 -20.59 9.07 -3.25
C ALA A 246 -21.84 9.42 -2.41
N TRP A 247 -22.18 8.59 -1.44
CA TRP A 247 -23.31 8.83 -0.54
C TRP A 247 -23.01 9.95 0.46
N VAL A 248 -21.91 9.84 1.22
CA VAL A 248 -21.60 10.80 2.31
C VAL A 248 -20.87 12.06 1.80
N GLY A 249 -20.40 12.03 0.57
CA GLY A 249 -19.57 13.09 -0.02
C GLY A 249 -18.08 12.90 0.28
N GLN A 250 -17.24 13.10 -0.74
CA GLN A 250 -15.79 12.87 -0.64
C GLN A 250 -15.13 13.70 0.48
N GLU A 251 -15.52 14.98 0.62
CA GLU A 251 -14.95 15.85 1.65
C GLU A 251 -15.25 15.34 3.07
N ASN A 252 -16.50 14.96 3.35
CA ASN A 252 -16.89 14.41 4.65
C ASN A 252 -16.19 13.07 4.92
N PHE A 253 -16.14 12.20 3.90
CA PHE A 253 -15.46 10.94 3.99
C PHE A 253 -13.97 11.10 4.33
N MET A 254 -13.24 12.02 3.67
CA MET A 254 -11.84 12.29 3.96
C MET A 254 -11.63 12.91 5.34
N LYS A 255 -12.54 13.75 5.82
CA LYS A 255 -12.50 14.27 7.20
C LYS A 255 -12.64 13.14 8.24
N GLY A 256 -13.57 12.23 8.03
CA GLY A 256 -13.74 11.06 8.89
C GLY A 256 -12.49 10.15 8.89
N LEU A 257 -11.89 9.94 7.71
CA LEU A 257 -10.62 9.20 7.61
C LEU A 257 -9.49 9.89 8.36
N ALA A 258 -9.36 11.21 8.24
CA ALA A 258 -8.33 11.96 8.97
C ALA A 258 -8.48 11.79 10.49
N SER A 259 -9.71 11.82 11.00
CA SER A 259 -10.00 11.56 12.41
C SER A 259 -9.65 10.12 12.80
N TYR A 260 -10.06 9.14 12.00
CA TYR A 260 -9.79 7.73 12.19
C TYR A 260 -8.27 7.46 12.29
N PHE A 261 -7.47 7.96 11.34
CA PHE A 261 -6.01 7.78 11.37
C PHE A 261 -5.36 8.42 12.60
N LYS A 262 -5.75 9.65 12.95
CA LYS A 262 -5.21 10.35 14.12
C LYS A 262 -5.52 9.62 15.43
N LYS A 263 -6.74 9.11 15.55
CA LYS A 263 -7.23 8.44 16.77
C LYS A 263 -6.61 7.06 16.96
N HIS A 264 -6.42 6.32 15.88
CA HIS A 264 -5.96 4.93 15.92
C HIS A 264 -4.50 4.74 15.49
N ALA A 265 -3.74 5.83 15.30
CA ALA A 265 -2.34 5.80 14.87
C ALA A 265 -1.49 4.79 15.65
N PHE A 266 -0.74 3.96 14.93
CA PHE A 266 0.04 2.86 15.47
C PHE A 266 -0.79 1.90 16.35
N GLY A 267 -2.10 1.87 16.08
CA GLY A 267 -3.13 1.08 16.75
C GLY A 267 -3.72 -0.03 15.90
N ASN A 268 -4.67 -0.77 16.50
CA ASN A 268 -5.54 -1.69 15.78
C ASN A 268 -6.97 -1.14 15.84
N ALA A 269 -7.70 -1.31 14.74
CA ALA A 269 -9.08 -0.88 14.63
C ALA A 269 -9.95 -1.96 13.97
N GLU A 270 -11.26 -1.79 14.09
CA GLU A 270 -12.30 -2.58 13.45
C GLU A 270 -13.15 -1.67 12.55
N LEU A 271 -13.99 -2.26 11.71
CA LEU A 271 -14.90 -1.48 10.85
C LEU A 271 -15.74 -0.46 11.63
N VAL A 272 -16.22 -0.83 12.82
CA VAL A 272 -17.05 0.06 13.65
C VAL A 272 -16.30 1.32 14.07
N ASP A 273 -15.00 1.23 14.29
CA ASP A 273 -14.17 2.39 14.64
C ASP A 273 -14.14 3.41 13.49
N LEU A 274 -14.02 2.92 12.25
CA LEU A 274 -14.07 3.77 11.06
C LEU A 274 -15.48 4.38 10.87
N LEU A 275 -16.52 3.56 10.93
CA LEU A 275 -17.90 4.03 10.75
C LEU A 275 -18.27 5.10 11.79
N THR A 276 -17.80 4.95 13.02
CA THR A 276 -18.00 5.95 14.08
C THR A 276 -17.41 7.32 13.71
N GLU A 277 -16.20 7.34 13.15
CA GLU A 277 -15.57 8.60 12.72
C GLU A 277 -16.26 9.20 11.48
N LEU A 278 -16.77 8.36 10.58
CA LEU A 278 -17.54 8.82 9.42
C LEU A 278 -18.90 9.39 9.83
N GLU A 279 -19.59 8.80 10.81
CA GLU A 279 -20.85 9.35 11.35
C GLU A 279 -20.69 10.76 11.92
N LEU A 280 -19.53 11.08 12.49
CA LEU A 280 -19.27 12.40 13.07
C LEU A 280 -19.05 13.49 12.02
N THR A 281 -18.84 13.12 10.77
CA THR A 281 -18.45 14.04 9.68
C THR A 281 -19.44 14.09 8.52
N SER A 282 -20.42 13.16 8.50
CA SER A 282 -21.45 13.05 7.42
C SER A 282 -22.79 13.71 7.75
#